data_38d3225994f2b47d427065e06f7437a3
#
_entry.id   38d3225994f2b47d427065e06f7437a3
#
_cell.length_a   1.000
_cell.length_b   1.000
_cell.length_c   1.000
_cell.angle_alpha   90.00
_cell.angle_beta   90.00
_cell.angle_gamma   90.00
#
_symmetry.space_group_name_H-M   'P 1'
#
loop_
_entity.id
_entity.type
_entity.pdbx_description
1 polymer ?
#
loop_
_entity_poly.entity_id
_entity_poly.type
_entity_poly.pdbx_seq_one_letter_code
_entity_poly.pdbx_strand_id
1 'polypeptide(L)'
;LVGSEMCIRDSLMDILMAFPGIALAAVLLATFGNSVPVIIITIAVVYTPQLARVVRANVVSQWDEDYVRAERVIGGSRTYILLKHVVRNTAAPVLVFATVMVADAIVFEASLSFLGAGVQPPHPSWGNILSEGRNIVLNGAWWATTFAGVMILLTVLALNILAEGLTDALVNPRLKGGKKPEGKSDERLSTDVQEALAEGLALKRYLLKLHEKEITRTNRMQLNPNAKPILQVKNLSIRFPNRYGEIPLVDNISFTVNEGETMGLVGESGCGKSITAFSIMGLLPKTAKITGEVLFTDRSGKQHSLLNANNLSELRGSEIAMIYQDSLSALNPSMRIKDQMAQLIKRGSHHTAEKLLEWVHLDPEKVLNRYPHELSGGQRQRVVIAMALTREPKLLIADEPTTALDVTVQAEVVKLLNELREKLGFAMVFVSHDLALVAQLAHHITVMYAGQVVEMAPT
;
A
#
# COMPACT_ATOMS: atom_id res chain seq x y z
N LEU A 1 -15.90 -19.99 5.52
CA LEU A 1 -14.94 -21.08 5.36
C LEU A 1 -13.47 -20.63 5.44
N VAL A 2 -13.09 -19.47 4.86
CA VAL A 2 -11.70 -18.98 4.90
C VAL A 2 -11.24 -18.60 6.33
N GLY A 3 -12.16 -18.18 7.20
CA GLY A 3 -11.84 -17.84 8.60
C GLY A 3 -11.58 -19.06 9.48
N SER A 4 -12.29 -20.17 9.27
CA SER A 4 -12.13 -21.38 10.07
C SER A 4 -10.83 -22.15 9.77
N GLU A 5 -10.42 -22.23 8.49
CA GLU A 5 -9.15 -22.87 8.12
C GLU A 5 -7.93 -22.08 8.62
N MET A 6 -8.05 -20.76 8.72
CA MET A 6 -7.00 -19.90 9.26
C MET A 6 -6.86 -20.09 10.77
N CYS A 7 -7.98 -20.22 11.50
CA CYS A 7 -7.97 -20.54 12.94
C CYS A 7 -7.36 -21.91 13.24
N ILE A 8 -7.65 -22.94 12.43
CA ILE A 8 -7.11 -24.30 12.64
C ILE A 8 -5.59 -24.32 12.46
N ARG A 9 -5.06 -23.68 11.43
CA ARG A 9 -3.60 -23.58 11.19
C ARG A 9 -2.89 -22.80 12.28
N ASP A 10 -3.47 -21.69 12.72
CA ASP A 10 -2.91 -20.89 13.81
C ASP A 10 -2.90 -21.70 15.11
N SER A 11 -4.01 -22.39 15.43
CA SER A 11 -4.08 -23.24 16.62
C SER A 11 -3.06 -24.39 16.60
N LEU A 12 -2.80 -25.00 15.42
CA LEU A 12 -1.77 -26.03 15.30
C LEU A 12 -0.37 -25.48 15.55
N MET A 13 -0.05 -24.30 15.02
CA MET A 13 1.23 -23.63 15.26
C MET A 13 1.39 -23.22 16.72
N ASP A 14 0.31 -22.76 17.36
CA ASP A 14 0.30 -22.39 18.76
C ASP A 14 0.49 -23.62 19.68
N ILE A 15 -0.09 -24.77 19.35
CA ILE A 15 0.12 -26.03 20.07
C ILE A 15 1.60 -26.45 19.97
N LEU A 16 2.21 -26.40 18.79
CA LEU A 16 3.64 -26.74 18.62
C LEU A 16 4.54 -25.80 19.43
N MET A 17 4.21 -24.52 19.52
CA MET A 17 4.97 -23.53 20.28
C MET A 17 4.74 -23.60 21.79
N ALA A 18 3.66 -24.24 22.27
CA ALA A 18 3.40 -24.44 23.69
C ALA A 18 4.38 -25.45 24.31
N PHE A 19 4.99 -26.32 23.50
CA PHE A 19 5.99 -27.26 23.96
C PHE A 19 7.38 -26.61 23.97
N PRO A 20 8.22 -26.83 25.02
CA PRO A 20 9.62 -26.45 24.98
C PRO A 20 10.32 -27.14 23.79
N GLY A 21 10.96 -26.37 22.90
CA GLY A 21 11.51 -26.88 21.64
C GLY A 21 12.47 -28.07 21.82
N ILE A 22 13.35 -28.00 22.84
CA ILE A 22 14.30 -29.09 23.16
C ILE A 22 13.55 -30.36 23.61
N ALA A 23 12.49 -30.23 24.42
CA ALA A 23 11.70 -31.36 24.86
C ALA A 23 10.94 -32.02 23.69
N LEU A 24 10.32 -31.20 22.82
CA LEU A 24 9.66 -31.71 21.63
C LEU A 24 10.64 -32.43 20.70
N ALA A 25 11.82 -31.85 20.48
CA ALA A 25 12.87 -32.48 19.66
C ALA A 25 13.35 -33.80 20.27
N ALA A 26 13.59 -33.85 21.58
CA ALA A 26 14.01 -35.06 22.25
C ALA A 26 12.97 -36.20 22.12
N VAL A 27 11.69 -35.90 22.25
CA VAL A 27 10.61 -36.88 22.03
C VAL A 27 10.56 -37.37 20.58
N LEU A 28 10.68 -36.48 19.61
CA LEU A 28 10.68 -36.87 18.19
C LEU A 28 11.88 -37.74 17.85
N LEU A 29 13.07 -37.39 18.33
CA LEU A 29 14.28 -38.18 18.09
C LEU A 29 14.26 -39.54 18.84
N ALA A 30 13.71 -39.58 20.02
CA ALA A 30 13.51 -40.84 20.76
C ALA A 30 12.51 -41.77 20.02
N THR A 31 11.52 -41.23 19.34
CA THR A 31 10.48 -42.00 18.62
C THR A 31 10.93 -42.47 17.26
N PHE A 32 11.59 -41.58 16.48
CA PHE A 32 11.92 -41.82 15.07
C PHE A 32 13.41 -42.17 14.84
N GLY A 33 14.21 -42.10 15.89
CA GLY A 33 15.65 -42.38 15.85
C GLY A 33 16.51 -41.14 15.57
N ASN A 34 17.82 -41.29 15.79
CA ASN A 34 18.80 -40.17 15.75
C ASN A 34 19.58 -40.13 14.42
N SER A 35 18.94 -40.51 13.30
CA SER A 35 19.58 -40.36 12.00
C SER A 35 19.59 -38.88 11.56
N VAL A 36 20.62 -38.48 10.79
CA VAL A 36 20.79 -37.09 10.32
C VAL A 36 19.52 -36.57 9.63
N PRO A 37 18.83 -37.30 8.74
CA PRO A 37 17.58 -36.83 8.13
C PRO A 37 16.46 -36.55 9.16
N VAL A 38 16.33 -37.41 10.18
CA VAL A 38 15.33 -37.22 11.24
C VAL A 38 15.63 -35.98 12.08
N ILE A 39 16.92 -35.73 12.38
CA ILE A 39 17.34 -34.51 13.09
C ILE A 39 16.99 -33.25 12.27
N ILE A 40 17.28 -33.26 10.97
CA ILE A 40 16.92 -32.13 10.06
C ILE A 40 15.41 -31.88 10.08
N ILE A 41 14.58 -32.91 9.92
CA ILE A 41 13.12 -32.80 9.94
C ILE A 41 12.63 -32.30 11.32
N THR A 42 13.22 -32.81 12.40
CA THR A 42 12.87 -32.39 13.77
C THR A 42 13.14 -30.89 13.99
N ILE A 43 14.31 -30.42 13.60
CA ILE A 43 14.68 -29.00 13.67
C ILE A 43 13.73 -28.18 12.80
N ALA A 44 13.43 -28.62 11.59
CA ALA A 44 12.49 -27.95 10.71
C ALA A 44 11.09 -27.84 11.33
N VAL A 45 10.57 -28.88 11.96
CA VAL A 45 9.27 -28.88 12.65
C VAL A 45 9.24 -27.87 13.81
N VAL A 46 10.32 -27.81 14.61
CA VAL A 46 10.42 -26.90 15.76
C VAL A 46 10.46 -25.43 15.30
N TYR A 47 11.18 -25.11 14.21
CA TYR A 47 11.35 -23.73 13.74
C TYR A 47 10.28 -23.24 12.74
N THR A 48 9.54 -24.16 12.11
CA THR A 48 8.48 -23.80 11.14
C THR A 48 7.42 -22.85 11.72
N PRO A 49 6.90 -23.01 12.96
CA PRO A 49 5.90 -22.08 13.50
C PRO A 49 6.40 -20.65 13.64
N GLN A 50 7.66 -20.48 14.08
CA GLN A 50 8.26 -19.15 14.23
C GLN A 50 8.41 -18.44 12.88
N LEU A 51 8.98 -19.15 11.89
CA LEU A 51 9.12 -18.61 10.53
C LEU A 51 7.77 -18.31 9.90
N ALA A 52 6.81 -19.20 10.01
CA ALA A 52 5.46 -19.02 9.47
C ALA A 52 4.77 -17.77 10.04
N ARG A 53 4.94 -17.50 11.34
CA ARG A 53 4.38 -16.31 12.00
C ARG A 53 5.01 -15.02 11.46
N VAL A 54 6.32 -14.98 11.28
CA VAL A 54 7.03 -13.82 10.71
C VAL A 54 6.65 -13.59 9.25
N VAL A 55 6.62 -14.64 8.44
CA VAL A 55 6.17 -14.56 7.03
C VAL A 55 4.75 -14.01 6.97
N ARG A 56 3.83 -14.53 7.78
CA ARG A 56 2.45 -14.08 7.83
C ARG A 56 2.33 -12.61 8.20
N ALA A 57 3.03 -12.16 9.25
CA ALA A 57 2.99 -10.77 9.69
C ALA A 57 3.46 -9.82 8.58
N ASN A 58 4.55 -10.15 7.90
CA ASN A 58 5.06 -9.37 6.77
C ASN A 58 4.09 -9.37 5.58
N VAL A 59 3.50 -10.51 5.23
CA VAL A 59 2.53 -10.61 4.12
C VAL A 59 1.28 -9.79 4.43
N VAL A 60 0.75 -9.85 5.66
CA VAL A 60 -0.44 -9.07 6.06
C VAL A 60 -0.13 -7.57 6.01
N SER A 61 1.01 -7.13 6.54
CA SER A 61 1.44 -5.73 6.45
C SER A 61 1.52 -5.25 5.01
N GLN A 62 2.16 -6.01 4.12
CA GLN A 62 2.26 -5.66 2.69
C GLN A 62 0.93 -5.72 1.95
N TRP A 63 -0.03 -6.53 2.42
CA TRP A 63 -1.34 -6.68 1.78
C TRP A 63 -2.23 -5.45 1.91
N ASP A 64 -2.00 -4.63 2.93
CA ASP A 64 -2.74 -3.38 3.19
C ASP A 64 -2.10 -2.14 2.56
N GLU A 65 -0.94 -2.28 1.92
CA GLU A 65 -0.24 -1.19 1.23
C GLU A 65 -0.98 -0.71 -0.03
N ASP A 66 -0.80 0.57 -0.35
CA ASP A 66 -1.53 1.21 -1.45
C ASP A 66 -1.15 0.67 -2.83
N TYR A 67 0.10 0.21 -3.05
CA TYR A 67 0.47 -0.45 -4.31
C TYR A 67 -0.31 -1.76 -4.54
N VAL A 68 -0.67 -2.50 -3.47
CA VAL A 68 -1.54 -3.69 -3.58
C VAL A 68 -2.97 -3.28 -3.92
N ARG A 69 -3.46 -2.19 -3.34
CA ARG A 69 -4.78 -1.62 -3.67
C ARG A 69 -4.80 -1.13 -5.13
N ALA A 70 -3.73 -0.43 -5.57
CA ALA A 70 -3.57 0.00 -6.94
C ALA A 70 -3.63 -1.18 -7.92
N GLU A 71 -2.92 -2.28 -7.63
CA GLU A 71 -2.95 -3.50 -8.45
C GLU A 71 -4.34 -4.16 -8.49
N ARG A 72 -5.12 -4.10 -7.41
CA ARG A 72 -6.52 -4.56 -7.39
C ARG A 72 -7.41 -3.69 -8.27
N VAL A 73 -7.21 -2.37 -8.26
CA VAL A 73 -7.94 -1.41 -9.09
C VAL A 73 -7.72 -1.69 -10.58
N ILE A 74 -6.49 -2.06 -10.93
CA ILE A 74 -6.11 -2.39 -12.30
C ILE A 74 -6.59 -3.80 -12.71
N GLY A 75 -7.29 -4.52 -11.82
CA GLY A 75 -7.85 -5.84 -12.10
C GLY A 75 -6.88 -7.02 -11.88
N GLY A 76 -5.85 -6.85 -11.05
CA GLY A 76 -4.93 -7.93 -10.65
C GLY A 76 -5.64 -9.03 -9.86
N SER A 77 -5.45 -10.31 -10.23
CA SER A 77 -5.96 -11.43 -9.44
C SER A 77 -5.19 -11.55 -8.11
N ARG A 78 -5.84 -12.11 -7.07
CA ARG A 78 -5.23 -12.25 -5.72
C ARG A 78 -3.93 -13.05 -5.73
N THR A 79 -3.90 -14.16 -6.46
CA THR A 79 -2.71 -15.01 -6.59
C THR A 79 -1.58 -14.29 -7.33
N TYR A 80 -1.90 -13.54 -8.36
CA TYR A 80 -0.94 -12.74 -9.11
C TYR A 80 -0.31 -11.65 -8.23
N ILE A 81 -1.12 -10.88 -7.50
CA ILE A 81 -0.65 -9.85 -6.57
C ILE A 81 0.25 -10.46 -5.49
N LEU A 82 -0.16 -11.59 -4.91
CA LEU A 82 0.62 -12.29 -3.89
C LEU A 82 2.00 -12.68 -4.41
N LEU A 83 2.05 -13.44 -5.52
CA LEU A 83 3.30 -14.02 -6.03
C LEU A 83 4.22 -12.99 -6.69
N LYS A 84 3.67 -11.99 -7.36
CA LYS A 84 4.47 -11.04 -8.15
C LYS A 84 4.87 -9.79 -7.38
N HIS A 85 4.03 -9.32 -6.46
CA HIS A 85 4.24 -8.08 -5.73
C HIS A 85 4.55 -8.32 -4.25
N VAL A 86 3.70 -9.01 -3.52
CA VAL A 86 3.84 -9.18 -2.07
C VAL A 86 5.05 -10.04 -1.72
N VAL A 87 5.20 -11.22 -2.34
CA VAL A 87 6.35 -12.11 -2.08
C VAL A 87 7.67 -11.39 -2.34
N ARG A 88 7.75 -10.59 -3.38
CA ARG A 88 8.98 -9.86 -3.72
C ARG A 88 9.38 -8.84 -2.64
N ASN A 89 8.41 -8.14 -2.06
CA ASN A 89 8.64 -7.15 -1.02
C ASN A 89 8.83 -7.78 0.37
N THR A 90 8.28 -8.98 0.60
CA THR A 90 8.46 -9.71 1.86
C THR A 90 9.69 -10.59 1.87
N ALA A 91 10.30 -10.88 0.71
CA ALA A 91 11.46 -11.78 0.62
C ALA A 91 12.65 -11.29 1.45
N ALA A 92 12.98 -10.00 1.39
CA ALA A 92 14.13 -9.43 2.10
C ALA A 92 14.02 -9.62 3.63
N PRO A 93 12.96 -9.14 4.33
CA PRO A 93 12.83 -9.34 5.77
C PRO A 93 12.72 -10.82 6.17
N VAL A 94 12.10 -11.67 5.33
CA VAL A 94 12.00 -13.11 5.59
C VAL A 94 13.37 -13.80 5.47
N LEU A 95 14.17 -13.47 4.46
CA LEU A 95 15.53 -14.02 4.29
C LEU A 95 16.45 -13.63 5.45
N VAL A 96 16.38 -12.37 5.90
CA VAL A 96 17.13 -11.89 7.07
C VAL A 96 16.77 -12.70 8.31
N PHE A 97 15.48 -12.87 8.58
CA PHE A 97 15.01 -13.66 9.72
C PHE A 97 15.42 -15.14 9.60
N ALA A 98 15.33 -15.71 8.41
CA ALA A 98 15.77 -17.09 8.14
C ALA A 98 17.28 -17.28 8.41
N THR A 99 18.12 -16.30 8.09
CA THR A 99 19.56 -16.36 8.39
C THR A 99 19.83 -16.39 9.90
N VAL A 100 19.12 -15.60 10.68
CA VAL A 100 19.20 -15.64 12.15
C VAL A 100 18.75 -17.01 12.67
N MET A 101 17.66 -17.56 12.12
CA MET A 101 17.19 -18.90 12.51
C MET A 101 18.17 -20.03 12.19
N VAL A 102 18.99 -19.89 11.12
CA VAL A 102 20.08 -20.84 10.85
C VAL A 102 21.12 -20.80 11.95
N ALA A 103 21.48 -19.63 12.44
CA ALA A 103 22.41 -19.50 13.57
C ALA A 103 21.85 -20.15 14.84
N ASP A 104 20.56 -19.90 15.14
CA ASP A 104 19.86 -20.52 16.28
C ASP A 104 19.78 -22.06 16.12
N ALA A 105 19.53 -22.56 14.92
CA ALA A 105 19.45 -23.99 14.64
C ALA A 105 20.79 -24.72 14.89
N ILE A 106 21.94 -24.07 14.62
CA ILE A 106 23.28 -24.60 14.93
C ILE A 106 23.44 -24.76 16.44
N VAL A 107 23.07 -23.75 17.22
CA VAL A 107 23.14 -23.81 18.70
C VAL A 107 22.18 -24.87 19.25
N PHE A 108 21.00 -24.97 18.66
CA PHE A 108 19.99 -25.95 19.03
C PHE A 108 20.46 -27.40 18.76
N GLU A 109 21.03 -27.67 17.58
CA GLU A 109 21.62 -28.97 17.24
C GLU A 109 22.77 -29.32 18.21
N ALA A 110 23.68 -28.36 18.45
CA ALA A 110 24.77 -28.56 19.37
C ALA A 110 24.27 -28.89 20.80
N SER A 111 23.19 -28.27 21.24
CA SER A 111 22.53 -28.56 22.53
C SER A 111 21.92 -29.96 22.57
N LEU A 112 21.23 -30.38 21.49
CA LEU A 112 20.69 -31.75 21.39
C LEU A 112 21.78 -32.81 21.40
N SER A 113 22.86 -32.59 20.64
CA SER A 113 24.01 -33.49 20.56
C SER A 113 24.76 -33.55 21.89
N PHE A 114 24.91 -32.43 22.62
CA PHE A 114 25.48 -32.38 23.95
C PHE A 114 24.66 -33.19 24.96
N LEU A 115 23.33 -33.21 24.84
CA LEU A 115 22.41 -34.01 25.68
C LEU A 115 22.34 -35.48 25.24
N GLY A 116 23.08 -35.89 24.18
CA GLY A 116 23.08 -37.25 23.66
C GLY A 116 21.87 -37.58 22.77
N ALA A 117 21.01 -36.61 22.51
CA ALA A 117 19.82 -36.78 21.64
C ALA A 117 20.05 -36.36 20.17
N GLY A 118 21.18 -35.73 19.87
CA GLY A 118 21.50 -35.24 18.51
C GLY A 118 22.28 -36.26 17.65
N VAL A 119 23.18 -35.75 16.81
CA VAL A 119 24.01 -36.54 15.90
C VAL A 119 24.84 -37.57 16.69
N GLN A 120 24.82 -38.83 16.24
CA GLN A 120 25.56 -39.92 16.93
C GLN A 120 26.89 -40.18 16.26
N PRO A 121 27.94 -40.60 17.02
CA PRO A 121 29.18 -41.10 16.45
C PRO A 121 28.92 -42.24 15.43
N PRO A 122 29.66 -42.34 14.31
CA PRO A 122 30.90 -41.64 14.02
C PRO A 122 30.74 -40.26 13.32
N HIS A 123 29.51 -39.74 13.18
CA HIS A 123 29.29 -38.46 12.52
C HIS A 123 29.75 -37.30 13.44
N PRO A 124 30.62 -36.40 12.94
CA PRO A 124 31.13 -35.30 13.75
C PRO A 124 30.05 -34.21 13.96
N SER A 125 29.91 -33.74 15.18
CA SER A 125 29.18 -32.49 15.50
C SER A 125 29.93 -31.75 16.60
N TRP A 126 29.79 -30.42 16.65
CA TRP A 126 30.38 -29.63 17.73
C TRP A 126 29.78 -29.99 19.09
N GLY A 127 28.50 -30.34 19.11
CA GLY A 127 27.81 -30.78 20.33
C GLY A 127 28.37 -32.09 20.88
N ASN A 128 28.73 -33.07 20.02
CA ASN A 128 29.37 -34.30 20.44
C ASN A 128 30.77 -34.03 21.01
N ILE A 129 31.56 -33.18 20.38
CA ILE A 129 32.90 -32.78 20.88
C ILE A 129 32.75 -32.12 22.27
N LEU A 130 31.75 -31.28 22.47
CA LEU A 130 31.45 -30.67 23.77
C LEU A 130 31.04 -31.72 24.82
N SER A 131 30.21 -32.71 24.45
CA SER A 131 29.76 -33.78 25.31
C SER A 131 30.88 -34.71 25.76
N GLU A 132 31.73 -35.16 24.78
CA GLU A 132 32.92 -35.95 25.05
C GLU A 132 33.95 -35.18 25.88
N GLY A 133 34.18 -33.93 25.50
CA GLY A 133 35.07 -33.00 26.18
C GLY A 133 34.71 -32.79 27.66
N ARG A 134 33.43 -32.87 28.05
CA ARG A 134 32.97 -32.76 29.44
C ARG A 134 33.69 -33.78 30.35
N ASN A 135 33.87 -35.01 29.90
CA ASN A 135 34.52 -36.04 30.67
C ASN A 135 36.05 -35.85 30.75
N ILE A 136 36.62 -35.21 29.77
CA ILE A 136 38.06 -34.98 29.65
C ILE A 136 38.51 -33.71 30.39
N VAL A 137 37.60 -32.72 30.52
CA VAL A 137 37.85 -31.47 31.27
C VAL A 137 38.20 -31.77 32.74
N LEU A 138 37.56 -32.75 33.35
CA LEU A 138 37.85 -33.18 34.72
C LEU A 138 39.28 -33.73 34.90
N ASN A 139 39.89 -34.18 33.80
CA ASN A 139 41.28 -34.67 33.75
C ASN A 139 42.26 -33.57 33.29
N GLY A 140 41.87 -32.28 33.29
CA GLY A 140 42.69 -31.14 32.95
C GLY A 140 42.76 -30.77 31.45
N ALA A 141 42.12 -31.54 30.58
CA ALA A 141 42.14 -31.29 29.11
C ALA A 141 41.00 -30.37 28.66
N TRP A 142 41.08 -29.10 29.03
CA TRP A 142 40.04 -28.09 28.77
C TRP A 142 39.90 -27.67 27.28
N TRP A 143 40.90 -27.92 26.46
CA TRP A 143 40.99 -27.44 25.06
C TRP A 143 39.93 -28.04 24.15
N ALA A 144 39.49 -29.27 24.34
CA ALA A 144 38.48 -29.92 23.50
C ALA A 144 37.12 -29.17 23.54
N THR A 145 36.65 -28.85 24.73
CA THR A 145 35.40 -28.08 24.91
C THR A 145 35.54 -26.62 24.48
N THR A 146 36.70 -26.00 24.79
CA THR A 146 36.95 -24.59 24.47
C THR A 146 36.99 -24.36 22.96
N PHE A 147 37.70 -25.17 22.21
CA PHE A 147 37.79 -24.99 20.74
C PHE A 147 36.47 -25.28 20.04
N ALA A 148 35.71 -26.27 20.45
CA ALA A 148 34.37 -26.52 19.92
C ALA A 148 33.42 -25.33 20.20
N GLY A 149 33.44 -24.81 21.42
CA GLY A 149 32.66 -23.60 21.78
C GLY A 149 33.08 -22.36 20.98
N VAL A 150 34.38 -22.16 20.79
CA VAL A 150 34.87 -21.04 19.96
C VAL A 150 34.45 -21.19 18.50
N MET A 151 34.43 -22.39 17.93
CA MET A 151 33.99 -22.62 16.56
C MET A 151 32.48 -22.35 16.39
N ILE A 152 31.64 -22.74 17.36
CA ILE A 152 30.20 -22.37 17.39
C ILE A 152 30.07 -20.87 17.45
N LEU A 153 30.78 -20.20 18.37
CA LEU A 153 30.73 -18.74 18.52
C LEU A 153 31.12 -18.03 17.22
N LEU A 154 32.22 -18.40 16.60
CA LEU A 154 32.67 -17.77 15.35
C LEU A 154 31.68 -17.98 14.21
N THR A 155 31.12 -19.19 14.09
CA THR A 155 30.14 -19.49 13.04
C THR A 155 28.83 -18.71 13.23
N VAL A 156 28.29 -18.67 14.45
CA VAL A 156 27.07 -17.90 14.79
C VAL A 156 27.33 -16.41 14.59
N LEU A 157 28.49 -15.90 15.00
CA LEU A 157 28.87 -14.49 14.80
C LEU A 157 28.95 -14.16 13.30
N ALA A 158 29.61 -15.01 12.50
CA ALA A 158 29.71 -14.82 11.06
C ALA A 158 28.34 -14.81 10.37
N LEU A 159 27.41 -15.70 10.77
CA LEU A 159 26.05 -15.74 10.26
C LEU A 159 25.23 -14.49 10.66
N ASN A 160 25.40 -14.00 11.87
CA ASN A 160 24.72 -12.77 12.32
C ASN A 160 25.23 -11.54 11.56
N ILE A 161 26.55 -11.41 11.35
CA ILE A 161 27.15 -10.35 10.53
C ILE A 161 26.64 -10.46 9.07
N LEU A 162 26.54 -11.67 8.54
CA LEU A 162 25.97 -11.90 7.20
C LEU A 162 24.50 -11.46 7.13
N ALA A 163 23.68 -11.78 8.16
CA ALA A 163 22.29 -11.37 8.25
C ALA A 163 22.15 -9.84 8.27
N GLU A 164 23.00 -9.15 9.04
CA GLU A 164 23.03 -7.69 9.12
C GLU A 164 23.45 -7.07 7.78
N GLY A 165 24.52 -7.58 7.15
CA GLY A 165 24.93 -7.13 5.81
C GLY A 165 23.89 -7.40 4.72
N LEU A 166 23.15 -8.50 4.83
CA LEU A 166 22.04 -8.82 3.93
C LEU A 166 20.86 -7.85 4.14
N THR A 167 20.59 -7.47 5.40
CA THR A 167 19.59 -6.44 5.75
C THR A 167 19.94 -5.11 5.10
N ASP A 168 21.18 -4.65 5.26
CA ASP A 168 21.65 -3.39 4.69
C ASP A 168 21.62 -3.39 3.17
N ALA A 169 21.94 -4.49 2.54
CA ALA A 169 21.93 -4.64 1.09
C ALA A 169 20.53 -4.72 0.48
N LEU A 170 19.56 -5.38 1.17
CA LEU A 170 18.23 -5.66 0.64
C LEU A 170 17.17 -4.63 1.11
N VAL A 171 17.28 -4.12 2.35
CA VAL A 171 16.28 -3.23 2.96
C VAL A 171 16.65 -1.76 2.78
N ASN A 172 17.94 -1.42 2.66
CA ASN A 172 18.44 -0.07 2.47
C ASN A 172 19.12 0.15 1.12
N PRO A 173 18.37 0.33 0.01
CA PRO A 173 18.93 1.05 -1.12
C PRO A 173 18.95 2.54 -0.76
N ARG A 174 19.98 2.99 -0.03
CA ARG A 174 20.40 4.40 0.17
C ARG A 174 19.28 5.40 0.55
N LEU A 175 18.70 5.30 1.75
CA LEU A 175 18.13 6.44 2.45
C LEU A 175 19.21 7.13 3.30
N LYS A 176 20.26 7.67 2.67
CA LYS A 176 21.12 8.68 3.28
C LYS A 176 20.59 10.05 2.88
N GLY A 177 20.02 10.77 3.82
CA GLY A 177 19.86 12.22 3.78
C GLY A 177 18.43 12.75 3.67
N GLY A 178 17.68 12.70 4.73
CA GLY A 178 16.52 13.53 4.97
C GLY A 178 16.57 14.06 6.41
N LYS A 179 17.12 15.27 6.62
CA LYS A 179 17.01 15.99 7.90
C LYS A 179 15.53 16.22 8.18
N LYS A 180 15.07 15.82 9.39
CA LYS A 180 13.79 16.26 9.94
C LYS A 180 13.78 17.80 10.04
N PRO A 181 12.71 18.48 9.64
CA PRO A 181 12.53 19.88 9.99
C PRO A 181 12.19 19.99 11.47
N GLU A 182 13.01 20.68 12.22
CA GLU A 182 12.71 21.13 13.58
C GLU A 182 11.57 22.15 13.52
N GLY A 183 10.47 21.86 14.19
CA GLY A 183 9.37 22.78 14.39
C GLY A 183 9.79 23.93 15.31
N LYS A 184 9.73 25.16 14.82
CA LYS A 184 9.75 26.35 15.64
C LYS A 184 8.35 26.61 16.17
N SER A 185 8.23 26.61 17.50
CA SER A 185 7.08 27.09 18.23
C SER A 185 6.96 28.59 18.09
N ASP A 186 5.84 29.09 17.59
CA ASP A 186 5.51 30.52 17.60
C ASP A 186 4.73 30.89 18.86
N GLU A 187 5.40 31.63 19.69
CA GLU A 187 4.77 32.55 20.66
C GLU A 187 4.50 33.88 19.97
N ARG A 188 3.28 34.22 19.69
CA ARG A 188 2.74 35.59 19.53
C ARG A 188 1.21 35.58 19.42
N LEU A 189 0.54 35.61 20.55
CA LEU A 189 -0.90 35.84 20.63
C LEU A 189 -1.10 37.03 21.57
N SER A 190 -1.30 38.23 21.04
CA SER A 190 -2.02 39.31 21.78
C SER A 190 -2.14 40.70 21.12
N THR A 191 -1.98 40.84 19.79
CA THR A 191 -2.18 42.17 19.17
C THR A 191 -3.26 42.24 18.09
N ASP A 192 -4.00 41.17 17.83
CA ASP A 192 -4.62 40.95 16.52
C ASP A 192 -6.15 41.14 16.43
N VAL A 193 -6.86 41.57 17.47
CA VAL A 193 -8.35 41.65 17.36
C VAL A 193 -8.81 42.85 16.53
N GLN A 194 -8.08 43.96 16.60
CA GLN A 194 -8.42 45.16 15.80
C GLN A 194 -7.91 45.06 14.34
N GLU A 195 -6.75 44.46 14.12
CA GLU A 195 -6.26 44.14 12.77
C GLU A 195 -7.13 43.08 12.08
N ALA A 196 -7.52 42.02 12.79
CA ALA A 196 -8.40 40.99 12.27
C ALA A 196 -9.79 41.51 11.86
N LEU A 197 -10.32 42.54 12.56
CA LEU A 197 -11.58 43.19 12.16
C LEU A 197 -11.42 44.05 10.90
N ALA A 198 -10.30 44.75 10.76
CA ALA A 198 -9.98 45.55 9.58
C ALA A 198 -9.71 44.65 8.36
N GLU A 199 -8.99 43.56 8.54
CA GLU A 199 -8.77 42.52 7.51
C GLU A 199 -10.06 41.81 7.11
N GLY A 200 -10.96 41.50 8.07
CA GLY A 200 -12.29 40.92 7.80
C GLY A 200 -13.16 41.83 6.95
N LEU A 201 -13.15 43.14 7.18
CA LEU A 201 -13.90 44.14 6.36
C LEU A 201 -13.25 44.32 4.97
N ALA A 202 -11.92 44.26 4.88
CA ALA A 202 -11.20 44.29 3.61
C ALA A 202 -11.47 43.03 2.79
N LEU A 203 -11.44 41.85 3.44
CA LEU A 203 -11.77 40.57 2.84
C LEU A 203 -13.24 40.55 2.34
N LYS A 204 -14.18 41.06 3.14
CA LYS A 204 -15.61 41.15 2.72
C LYS A 204 -15.79 42.03 1.48
N ARG A 205 -15.12 43.20 1.40
CA ARG A 205 -15.12 44.05 0.21
C ARG A 205 -14.45 43.38 -1.00
N TYR A 206 -13.38 42.65 -0.78
CA TYR A 206 -12.71 41.88 -1.81
C TYR A 206 -13.59 40.74 -2.34
N LEU A 207 -14.25 40.00 -1.47
CA LEU A 207 -15.18 38.93 -1.82
C LEU A 207 -16.41 39.49 -2.58
N LEU A 208 -16.95 40.67 -2.23
CA LEU A 208 -18.02 41.33 -2.99
C LEU A 208 -17.56 41.72 -4.39
N LYS A 209 -16.34 42.26 -4.54
CA LYS A 209 -15.78 42.56 -5.87
C LYS A 209 -15.49 41.31 -6.71
N LEU A 210 -15.07 40.21 -6.07
CA LEU A 210 -14.91 38.91 -6.73
C LEU A 210 -16.28 38.36 -7.14
N HIS A 211 -17.29 38.51 -6.32
CA HIS A 211 -18.66 38.07 -6.64
C HIS A 211 -19.21 38.84 -7.85
N GLU A 212 -19.06 40.17 -7.92
CA GLU A 212 -19.44 40.98 -9.08
C GLU A 212 -18.69 40.55 -10.35
N LYS A 213 -17.37 40.25 -10.25
CA LYS A 213 -16.57 39.74 -11.37
C LYS A 213 -17.03 38.35 -11.79
N GLU A 214 -17.43 37.51 -10.84
CA GLU A 214 -17.87 36.15 -11.12
C GLU A 214 -19.25 36.09 -11.79
N ILE A 215 -20.16 37.01 -11.44
CA ILE A 215 -21.47 37.17 -12.12
C ILE A 215 -21.27 37.56 -13.60
N THR A 216 -20.22 38.33 -13.90
CA THR A 216 -19.91 38.79 -15.27
C THR A 216 -18.99 37.83 -16.02
N ARG A 217 -18.54 36.75 -15.41
CA ARG A 217 -17.62 35.79 -16.01
C ARG A 217 -18.31 34.99 -17.12
N THR A 218 -17.87 35.19 -18.34
CA THR A 218 -18.37 34.48 -19.52
C THR A 218 -17.61 33.21 -19.85
N ASN A 219 -16.50 32.95 -19.18
CA ASN A 219 -15.59 31.85 -19.47
C ASN A 219 -15.74 30.66 -18.51
N ARG A 220 -16.99 30.26 -18.25
CA ARG A 220 -17.29 29.06 -17.45
C ARG A 220 -17.12 27.81 -18.28
N MET A 221 -16.62 26.73 -17.69
CA MET A 221 -16.62 25.42 -18.32
C MET A 221 -18.07 24.98 -18.55
N GLN A 222 -18.52 24.99 -19.80
CA GLN A 222 -19.88 24.60 -20.14
C GLN A 222 -19.98 23.09 -20.28
N LEU A 223 -20.90 22.49 -19.53
CA LEU A 223 -21.32 21.11 -19.75
C LEU A 223 -22.03 20.99 -21.09
N ASN A 224 -21.77 19.90 -21.80
CA ASN A 224 -22.61 19.55 -22.94
C ASN A 224 -24.03 19.26 -22.44
N PRO A 225 -25.05 20.01 -22.83
CA PRO A 225 -26.42 19.83 -22.32
C PRO A 225 -27.01 18.46 -22.66
N ASN A 226 -26.45 17.73 -23.62
CA ASN A 226 -26.87 16.40 -24.01
C ASN A 226 -25.98 15.28 -23.41
N ALA A 227 -25.05 15.60 -22.51
CA ALA A 227 -24.17 14.61 -21.88
C ALA A 227 -24.97 13.62 -21.03
N LYS A 228 -24.73 12.33 -21.24
CA LYS A 228 -25.40 11.27 -20.49
C LYS A 228 -24.73 11.02 -19.15
N PRO A 229 -25.49 10.67 -18.10
CA PRO A 229 -24.91 10.34 -16.81
C PRO A 229 -24.10 9.02 -16.89
N ILE A 230 -22.84 9.08 -16.45
CA ILE A 230 -21.94 7.93 -16.36
C ILE A 230 -21.93 7.35 -14.96
N LEU A 231 -21.84 8.20 -13.94
CA LEU A 231 -21.84 7.81 -12.54
C LEU A 231 -23.00 8.48 -11.83
N GLN A 232 -23.80 7.69 -11.12
CA GLN A 232 -24.88 8.19 -10.27
C GLN A 232 -24.70 7.59 -8.88
N VAL A 233 -24.50 8.43 -7.90
CA VAL A 233 -24.48 8.08 -6.47
C VAL A 233 -25.81 8.56 -5.88
N LYS A 234 -26.57 7.65 -5.23
CA LYS A 234 -27.88 7.92 -4.68
C LYS A 234 -27.97 7.45 -3.24
N ASN A 235 -28.23 8.39 -2.34
CA ASN A 235 -28.46 8.13 -0.91
C ASN A 235 -27.38 7.25 -0.28
N LEU A 236 -26.11 7.46 -0.67
CA LEU A 236 -24.98 6.66 -0.20
C LEU A 236 -24.68 6.99 1.27
N SER A 237 -24.73 5.97 2.12
CA SER A 237 -24.27 6.07 3.51
C SER A 237 -23.30 4.95 3.83
N ILE A 238 -22.23 5.29 4.57
CA ILE A 238 -21.12 4.39 4.89
C ILE A 238 -20.83 4.45 6.38
N ARG A 239 -20.83 3.28 7.05
CA ARG A 239 -20.57 3.10 8.48
C ARG A 239 -19.52 2.05 8.72
N PHE A 240 -18.79 2.19 9.81
CA PHE A 240 -17.82 1.19 10.28
C PHE A 240 -18.15 0.82 11.75
N PRO A 241 -19.11 -0.08 11.99
CA PRO A 241 -19.61 -0.38 13.32
C PRO A 241 -18.52 -0.79 14.32
N ASN A 242 -17.52 -1.55 13.85
CA ASN A 242 -16.44 -2.04 14.71
C ASN A 242 -15.44 -0.95 15.15
N ARG A 243 -15.44 0.23 14.52
CA ARG A 243 -14.46 1.29 14.79
C ARG A 243 -15.07 2.59 15.29
N TYR A 244 -16.24 2.95 14.75
CA TYR A 244 -16.91 4.23 15.04
C TYR A 244 -18.35 4.04 15.51
N GLY A 245 -18.77 2.81 15.80
CA GLY A 245 -20.16 2.52 16.20
C GLY A 245 -21.15 2.75 15.05
N GLU A 246 -22.35 3.19 15.37
CA GLU A 246 -23.42 3.42 14.38
C GLU A 246 -23.34 4.81 13.72
N ILE A 247 -22.34 5.64 14.04
CA ILE A 247 -22.17 6.97 13.43
C ILE A 247 -21.72 6.80 11.97
N PRO A 248 -22.47 7.36 10.98
CA PRO A 248 -22.06 7.31 9.59
C PRO A 248 -20.86 8.24 9.33
N LEU A 249 -19.84 7.77 8.65
CA LEU A 249 -18.74 8.62 8.15
C LEU A 249 -19.12 9.31 6.85
N VAL A 250 -20.03 8.72 6.09
CA VAL A 250 -20.72 9.33 4.94
C VAL A 250 -22.19 9.10 5.15
N ASP A 251 -22.99 10.15 5.03
CA ASP A 251 -24.42 10.10 5.36
C ASP A 251 -25.28 10.70 4.26
N ASN A 252 -26.04 9.83 3.60
CA ASN A 252 -27.07 10.15 2.61
C ASN A 252 -26.62 11.11 1.49
N ILE A 253 -25.41 10.87 0.92
CA ILE A 253 -24.93 11.72 -0.17
C ILE A 253 -25.46 11.26 -1.52
N SER A 254 -25.73 12.24 -2.40
CA SER A 254 -26.18 11.99 -3.77
C SER A 254 -25.52 12.99 -4.72
N PHE A 255 -24.99 12.50 -5.86
CA PHE A 255 -24.45 13.32 -6.93
C PHE A 255 -24.39 12.53 -8.24
N THR A 256 -24.22 13.24 -9.36
CA THR A 256 -24.13 12.65 -10.68
C THR A 256 -22.94 13.23 -11.45
N VAL A 257 -22.26 12.39 -12.24
CA VAL A 257 -21.17 12.79 -13.14
C VAL A 257 -21.56 12.38 -14.56
N ASN A 258 -21.46 13.30 -15.51
CA ASN A 258 -21.82 13.07 -16.90
C ASN A 258 -20.59 12.77 -17.78
N GLU A 259 -20.82 12.36 -19.03
CA GLU A 259 -19.75 12.11 -20.02
C GLU A 259 -18.88 13.35 -20.23
N GLY A 260 -17.54 13.16 -20.17
CA GLY A 260 -16.56 14.23 -20.36
C GLY A 260 -16.52 15.29 -19.26
N GLU A 261 -17.31 15.11 -18.21
CA GLU A 261 -17.41 16.03 -17.10
C GLU A 261 -16.32 15.81 -16.06
N THR A 262 -15.83 16.90 -15.48
CA THR A 262 -15.09 16.87 -14.22
C THR A 262 -15.97 17.40 -13.10
N MET A 263 -16.25 16.56 -12.11
CA MET A 263 -16.90 16.93 -10.85
C MET A 263 -15.85 17.07 -9.77
N GLY A 264 -15.79 18.23 -9.14
CA GLY A 264 -14.95 18.48 -7.96
C GLY A 264 -15.65 18.04 -6.68
N LEU A 265 -15.05 17.13 -5.92
CA LEU A 265 -15.50 16.74 -4.59
C LEU A 265 -14.60 17.39 -3.54
N VAL A 266 -15.08 18.43 -2.88
CA VAL A 266 -14.27 19.26 -1.97
C VAL A 266 -14.79 19.21 -0.55
N GLY A 267 -13.94 19.53 0.42
CA GLY A 267 -14.29 19.61 1.85
C GLY A 267 -13.06 19.43 2.73
N GLU A 268 -13.24 19.59 4.02
CA GLU A 268 -12.18 19.44 5.02
C GLU A 268 -11.60 18.00 5.05
N SER A 269 -10.39 17.85 5.60
CA SER A 269 -9.82 16.53 5.84
C SER A 269 -10.71 15.73 6.80
N GLY A 270 -10.97 14.47 6.47
CA GLY A 270 -11.82 13.60 7.30
C GLY A 270 -13.32 13.68 7.03
N CYS A 271 -13.81 14.56 6.15
CA CYS A 271 -15.26 14.67 5.87
C CYS A 271 -15.84 13.53 4.99
N GLY A 272 -15.06 12.50 4.64
CA GLY A 272 -15.56 11.32 3.93
C GLY A 272 -15.26 11.25 2.42
N LYS A 273 -14.54 12.20 1.82
CA LYS A 273 -14.24 12.25 0.38
C LYS A 273 -13.57 10.98 -0.15
N SER A 274 -12.42 10.61 0.43
CA SER A 274 -11.66 9.41 0.01
C SER A 274 -12.44 8.12 0.29
N ILE A 275 -13.21 8.07 1.38
CA ILE A 275 -14.10 6.93 1.69
C ILE A 275 -15.18 6.79 0.61
N THR A 276 -15.74 7.90 0.13
CA THR A 276 -16.68 7.91 -0.99
C THR A 276 -16.02 7.41 -2.28
N ALA A 277 -14.82 7.89 -2.60
CA ALA A 277 -14.03 7.43 -3.75
C ALA A 277 -13.74 5.91 -3.68
N PHE A 278 -13.30 5.41 -2.53
CA PHE A 278 -13.07 3.98 -2.31
C PHE A 278 -14.35 3.14 -2.36
N SER A 279 -15.49 3.70 -1.95
CA SER A 279 -16.79 3.04 -2.07
C SER A 279 -17.18 2.83 -3.53
N ILE A 280 -17.02 3.84 -4.39
CA ILE A 280 -17.27 3.75 -5.84
C ILE A 280 -16.36 2.69 -6.46
N MET A 281 -15.11 2.61 -6.04
CA MET A 281 -14.14 1.60 -6.49
C MET A 281 -14.38 0.21 -5.84
N GLY A 282 -15.27 0.07 -4.87
CA GLY A 282 -15.49 -1.17 -4.13
C GLY A 282 -14.23 -1.65 -3.37
N LEU A 283 -13.45 -0.72 -2.84
CA LEU A 283 -12.18 -0.98 -2.12
C LEU A 283 -12.33 -0.95 -0.61
N LEU A 284 -13.51 -0.61 -0.11
CA LEU A 284 -13.77 -0.60 1.33
C LEU A 284 -13.65 -2.02 1.93
N PRO A 285 -13.18 -2.16 3.17
CA PRO A 285 -13.11 -3.44 3.84
C PRO A 285 -14.50 -4.03 4.05
N LYS A 286 -14.61 -5.35 4.14
CA LYS A 286 -15.89 -6.05 4.35
C LYS A 286 -16.62 -5.71 5.65
N THR A 287 -15.92 -5.06 6.59
CA THR A 287 -16.47 -4.55 7.85
C THR A 287 -17.28 -3.27 7.68
N ALA A 288 -17.16 -2.59 6.52
CA ALA A 288 -17.97 -1.42 6.20
C ALA A 288 -19.39 -1.85 5.87
N LYS A 289 -20.39 -1.18 6.50
CA LYS A 289 -21.79 -1.27 6.11
C LYS A 289 -22.09 -0.12 5.16
N ILE A 290 -22.44 -0.45 3.93
CA ILE A 290 -22.73 0.52 2.85
C ILE A 290 -24.19 0.36 2.48
N THR A 291 -24.91 1.48 2.42
CA THR A 291 -26.32 1.57 1.98
C THR A 291 -26.44 2.63 0.89
N GLY A 292 -27.51 2.55 0.09
CA GLY A 292 -27.72 3.42 -1.07
C GLY A 292 -27.38 2.70 -2.38
N GLU A 293 -27.22 3.47 -3.43
CA GLU A 293 -26.92 2.98 -4.78
C GLU A 293 -25.75 3.74 -5.42
N VAL A 294 -24.86 3.01 -6.08
CA VAL A 294 -23.80 3.57 -6.94
C VAL A 294 -23.94 2.89 -8.30
N LEU A 295 -24.39 3.63 -9.29
CA LEU A 295 -24.67 3.14 -10.64
C LEU A 295 -23.65 3.72 -11.60
N PHE A 296 -23.02 2.85 -12.40
CA PHE A 296 -22.07 3.21 -13.42
C PHE A 296 -22.54 2.69 -14.79
N THR A 297 -22.46 3.54 -15.82
CA THR A 297 -22.81 3.18 -17.20
C THR A 297 -21.55 2.99 -18.04
N ASP A 298 -21.28 1.76 -18.49
CA ASP A 298 -20.12 1.42 -19.29
C ASP A 298 -20.19 1.95 -20.74
N ARG A 299 -19.15 1.71 -21.53
CA ARG A 299 -19.09 2.14 -22.95
C ARG A 299 -20.17 1.50 -23.81
N SER A 300 -20.65 0.31 -23.44
CA SER A 300 -21.74 -0.37 -24.15
C SER A 300 -23.12 0.22 -23.84
N GLY A 301 -23.21 1.14 -22.86
CA GLY A 301 -24.47 1.70 -22.36
C GLY A 301 -25.12 0.84 -21.29
N LYS A 302 -24.49 -0.23 -20.85
CA LYS A 302 -25.02 -1.09 -19.78
C LYS A 302 -24.74 -0.47 -18.43
N GLN A 303 -25.77 -0.45 -17.56
CA GLN A 303 -25.67 0.06 -16.21
C GLN A 303 -25.28 -1.05 -15.23
N HIS A 304 -24.30 -0.75 -14.36
CA HIS A 304 -23.76 -1.64 -13.34
C HIS A 304 -23.95 -1.02 -11.95
N SER A 305 -24.43 -1.82 -10.99
CA SER A 305 -24.43 -1.43 -9.58
C SER A 305 -23.09 -1.75 -8.96
N LEU A 306 -22.29 -0.74 -8.62
CA LEU A 306 -20.92 -0.91 -8.11
C LEU A 306 -20.87 -1.46 -6.68
N LEU A 307 -21.94 -1.32 -5.87
CA LEU A 307 -21.99 -1.83 -4.51
C LEU A 307 -22.22 -3.34 -4.44
N ASN A 308 -22.91 -3.90 -5.45
CA ASN A 308 -23.35 -5.31 -5.48
C ASN A 308 -22.76 -6.11 -6.64
N ALA A 309 -21.82 -5.55 -7.41
CA ALA A 309 -21.31 -6.17 -8.62
C ALA A 309 -20.34 -7.32 -8.32
N ASN A 310 -20.72 -8.55 -8.70
CA ASN A 310 -19.79 -9.68 -8.72
C ASN A 310 -18.64 -9.49 -9.72
N ASN A 311 -18.81 -8.60 -10.71
CA ASN A 311 -17.88 -8.36 -11.83
C ASN A 311 -17.13 -7.00 -11.72
N LEU A 312 -17.01 -6.43 -10.51
CA LEU A 312 -16.31 -5.15 -10.32
C LEU A 312 -14.84 -5.22 -10.77
N SER A 313 -14.22 -6.40 -10.71
CA SER A 313 -12.86 -6.64 -11.20
C SER A 313 -12.71 -6.46 -12.72
N GLU A 314 -13.76 -6.65 -13.48
CA GLU A 314 -13.74 -6.46 -14.95
C GLU A 314 -13.84 -4.98 -15.34
N LEU A 315 -14.57 -4.19 -14.55
CA LEU A 315 -14.73 -2.76 -14.75
C LEU A 315 -13.50 -1.96 -14.31
N ARG A 316 -12.80 -2.45 -13.28
CA ARG A 316 -11.61 -1.79 -12.75
C ARG A 316 -10.46 -1.84 -13.74
N GLY A 317 -9.82 -0.71 -13.93
CA GLY A 317 -8.69 -0.56 -14.84
C GLY A 317 -9.08 -0.54 -16.32
N SER A 318 -10.29 -0.96 -16.71
CA SER A 318 -10.79 -0.88 -18.09
C SER A 318 -11.77 0.27 -18.30
N GLU A 319 -12.79 0.34 -17.46
CA GLU A 319 -13.85 1.34 -17.54
C GLU A 319 -13.71 2.40 -16.44
N ILE A 320 -13.24 2.02 -15.26
CA ILE A 320 -13.03 2.90 -14.11
C ILE A 320 -11.60 2.77 -13.63
N ALA A 321 -10.88 3.88 -13.52
CA ALA A 321 -9.54 3.94 -12.95
C ALA A 321 -9.47 4.92 -11.78
N MET A 322 -8.41 4.78 -10.96
CA MET A 322 -8.19 5.64 -9.79
C MET A 322 -6.73 6.06 -9.71
N ILE A 323 -6.52 7.33 -9.37
CA ILE A 323 -5.25 7.91 -8.94
C ILE A 323 -5.32 8.08 -7.43
N TYR A 324 -4.35 7.54 -6.71
CA TYR A 324 -4.27 7.59 -5.24
C TYR A 324 -3.57 8.86 -4.76
N GLN A 325 -3.85 9.25 -3.52
CA GLN A 325 -3.30 10.42 -2.85
C GLN A 325 -1.76 10.39 -2.76
N ASP A 326 -1.17 9.27 -2.40
CA ASP A 326 0.29 9.11 -2.34
C ASP A 326 0.82 8.31 -3.53
N SER A 327 1.50 9.02 -4.45
CA SER A 327 2.12 8.41 -5.62
C SER A 327 3.29 7.48 -5.31
N LEU A 328 3.98 7.65 -4.16
CA LEU A 328 5.06 6.76 -3.77
C LEU A 328 4.50 5.42 -3.31
N SER A 329 3.46 5.45 -2.48
CA SER A 329 2.80 4.24 -1.98
C SER A 329 2.01 3.50 -3.07
N ALA A 330 1.55 4.21 -4.11
CA ALA A 330 0.84 3.61 -5.25
C ALA A 330 1.74 2.79 -6.19
N LEU A 331 3.04 3.03 -6.19
CA LEU A 331 4.04 2.32 -6.99
C LEU A 331 4.73 1.25 -6.16
N ASN A 332 4.97 0.07 -6.75
CA ASN A 332 5.73 -0.98 -6.09
C ASN A 332 7.21 -0.57 -5.96
N PRO A 333 7.74 -0.35 -4.74
CA PRO A 333 9.07 0.20 -4.54
C PRO A 333 10.20 -0.73 -5.02
N SER A 334 9.98 -2.04 -5.09
CA SER A 334 10.96 -3.04 -5.49
C SER A 334 10.95 -3.38 -6.99
N MET A 335 10.13 -2.66 -7.79
CA MET A 335 10.02 -2.89 -9.23
C MET A 335 10.35 -1.63 -10.02
N ARG A 336 11.05 -1.80 -11.16
CA ARG A 336 11.27 -0.68 -12.10
C ARG A 336 9.97 -0.25 -12.77
N ILE A 337 9.90 1.01 -13.17
CA ILE A 337 8.71 1.56 -13.84
C ILE A 337 8.33 0.74 -15.08
N LYS A 338 9.31 0.35 -15.92
CA LYS A 338 9.04 -0.49 -17.09
C LYS A 338 8.35 -1.80 -16.78
N ASP A 339 8.74 -2.45 -15.67
CA ASP A 339 8.19 -3.75 -15.29
C ASP A 339 6.75 -3.61 -14.80
N GLN A 340 6.43 -2.52 -14.08
CA GLN A 340 5.09 -2.20 -13.64
C GLN A 340 4.19 -1.84 -14.82
N MET A 341 4.63 -0.95 -15.72
CA MET A 341 3.89 -0.58 -16.94
C MET A 341 3.67 -1.77 -17.87
N ALA A 342 4.69 -2.63 -18.06
CA ALA A 342 4.55 -3.83 -18.90
C ALA A 342 3.47 -4.80 -18.39
N GLN A 343 3.27 -4.88 -17.07
CA GLN A 343 2.19 -5.70 -16.50
C GLN A 343 0.80 -5.16 -16.83
N LEU A 344 0.64 -3.83 -16.81
CA LEU A 344 -0.61 -3.16 -17.15
C LEU A 344 -0.93 -3.30 -18.65
N ILE A 345 0.07 -3.11 -19.49
CA ILE A 345 -0.05 -3.22 -20.94
C ILE A 345 -0.49 -4.64 -21.34
N LYS A 346 0.07 -5.68 -20.71
CA LYS A 346 -0.34 -7.08 -20.94
C LYS A 346 -1.81 -7.37 -20.58
N ARG A 347 -2.44 -6.54 -19.75
CA ARG A 347 -3.84 -6.66 -19.37
C ARG A 347 -4.81 -6.00 -20.37
N GLY A 348 -4.34 -5.56 -21.50
CA GLY A 348 -5.18 -5.05 -22.59
C GLY A 348 -5.04 -3.58 -22.91
N SER A 349 -3.83 -3.01 -22.82
CA SER A 349 -3.55 -1.69 -23.39
C SER A 349 -3.33 -1.77 -24.90
N HIS A 350 -3.76 -0.72 -25.60
CA HIS A 350 -3.46 -0.50 -27.01
C HIS A 350 -2.19 0.36 -27.21
N HIS A 351 -1.59 0.85 -26.12
CA HIS A 351 -0.44 1.77 -26.14
C HIS A 351 0.80 1.14 -25.55
N THR A 352 1.97 1.56 -26.03
CA THR A 352 3.26 1.18 -25.45
C THR A 352 3.57 2.04 -24.21
N ALA A 353 4.51 1.58 -23.38
CA ALA A 353 4.93 2.31 -22.18
C ALA A 353 5.52 3.68 -22.53
N GLU A 354 6.27 3.75 -23.64
CA GLU A 354 6.87 4.98 -24.16
C GLU A 354 5.78 5.99 -24.49
N LYS A 355 4.75 5.57 -25.24
CA LYS A 355 3.64 6.44 -25.65
C LYS A 355 2.85 6.98 -24.45
N LEU A 356 2.62 6.15 -23.43
CA LEU A 356 1.92 6.56 -22.21
C LEU A 356 2.75 7.57 -21.40
N LEU A 357 4.08 7.42 -21.35
CA LEU A 357 4.96 8.39 -20.71
C LEU A 357 5.07 9.70 -21.48
N GLU A 358 5.05 9.67 -22.82
CA GLU A 358 4.95 10.88 -23.64
C GLU A 358 3.66 11.66 -23.35
N TRP A 359 2.53 10.99 -23.15
CA TRP A 359 1.26 11.67 -22.81
C TRP A 359 1.34 12.50 -21.53
N VAL A 360 2.17 12.07 -20.59
CA VAL A 360 2.38 12.76 -19.32
C VAL A 360 3.65 13.62 -19.30
N HIS A 361 4.20 13.93 -20.47
CA HIS A 361 5.38 14.77 -20.65
C HIS A 361 6.63 14.27 -19.90
N LEU A 362 6.83 12.94 -19.88
CA LEU A 362 8.02 12.29 -19.32
C LEU A 362 8.86 11.67 -20.44
N ASP A 363 10.17 11.82 -20.33
CA ASP A 363 11.14 11.16 -21.21
C ASP A 363 11.23 9.66 -20.88
N PRO A 364 10.80 8.76 -21.78
CA PRO A 364 10.76 7.33 -21.51
C PRO A 364 12.14 6.74 -21.19
N GLU A 365 13.19 7.18 -21.88
CA GLU A 365 14.56 6.65 -21.70
C GLU A 365 15.07 6.90 -20.28
N LYS A 366 14.70 8.06 -19.71
CA LYS A 366 15.11 8.46 -18.36
C LYS A 366 14.29 7.83 -17.24
N VAL A 367 13.03 7.41 -17.52
CA VAL A 367 12.07 6.99 -16.48
C VAL A 367 11.91 5.47 -16.44
N LEU A 368 11.82 4.79 -17.57
CA LEU A 368 11.46 3.36 -17.63
C LEU A 368 12.40 2.45 -16.81
N ASN A 369 13.69 2.75 -16.81
CA ASN A 369 14.67 1.91 -16.13
C ASN A 369 14.87 2.25 -14.64
N ARG A 370 14.20 3.29 -14.13
CA ARG A 370 14.30 3.73 -12.73
C ARG A 370 13.31 3.00 -11.82
N TYR A 371 13.66 3.00 -10.53
CA TYR A 371 12.75 2.61 -9.44
C TYR A 371 11.94 3.84 -8.97
N PRO A 372 10.77 3.66 -8.33
CA PRO A 372 9.95 4.76 -7.84
C PRO A 372 10.69 5.78 -6.96
N HIS A 373 11.58 5.30 -6.08
CA HIS A 373 12.35 6.16 -5.17
C HIS A 373 13.42 7.02 -5.87
N GLU A 374 13.78 6.69 -7.12
CA GLU A 374 14.74 7.46 -7.93
C GLU A 374 14.08 8.60 -8.72
N LEU A 375 12.75 8.72 -8.67
CA LEU A 375 11.96 9.75 -9.34
C LEU A 375 11.59 10.88 -8.38
N SER A 376 11.47 12.11 -8.90
CA SER A 376 10.89 13.22 -8.14
C SER A 376 9.39 13.00 -7.85
N GLY A 377 8.81 13.73 -6.89
CA GLY A 377 7.39 13.64 -6.57
C GLY A 377 6.48 13.86 -7.78
N GLY A 378 6.73 14.91 -8.56
CA GLY A 378 5.99 15.21 -9.78
C GLY A 378 6.17 14.15 -10.87
N GLN A 379 7.37 13.56 -11.02
CA GLN A 379 7.60 12.47 -11.97
C GLN A 379 6.84 11.20 -11.55
N ARG A 380 6.86 10.84 -10.25
CA ARG A 380 6.06 9.72 -9.73
C ARG A 380 4.57 9.91 -10.00
N GLN A 381 4.06 11.11 -9.71
CA GLN A 381 2.64 11.43 -9.94
C GLN A 381 2.26 11.28 -11.42
N ARG A 382 3.06 11.78 -12.33
CA ARG A 382 2.85 11.64 -13.77
C ARG A 382 2.92 10.17 -14.23
N VAL A 383 3.81 9.35 -13.65
CA VAL A 383 3.84 7.89 -13.91
C VAL A 383 2.55 7.23 -13.45
N VAL A 384 2.04 7.54 -12.24
CA VAL A 384 0.78 6.99 -11.74
C VAL A 384 -0.41 7.40 -12.63
N ILE A 385 -0.43 8.65 -13.12
CA ILE A 385 -1.42 9.12 -14.09
C ILE A 385 -1.34 8.30 -15.39
N ALA A 386 -0.14 8.11 -15.96
CA ALA A 386 0.06 7.31 -17.16
C ALA A 386 -0.41 5.86 -16.97
N MET A 387 -0.13 5.27 -15.80
CA MET A 387 -0.58 3.91 -15.46
C MET A 387 -2.10 3.82 -15.34
N ALA A 388 -2.76 4.80 -14.72
CA ALA A 388 -4.21 4.85 -14.61
C ALA A 388 -4.91 4.95 -15.98
N LEU A 389 -4.28 5.63 -16.93
CA LEU A 389 -4.81 5.83 -18.29
C LEU A 389 -4.43 4.73 -19.30
N THR A 390 -3.72 3.69 -18.88
CA THR A 390 -3.21 2.60 -19.75
C THR A 390 -4.29 1.95 -20.61
N ARG A 391 -5.53 1.87 -20.13
CA ARG A 391 -6.67 1.25 -20.83
C ARG A 391 -7.76 2.26 -21.18
N GLU A 392 -7.43 3.54 -21.17
CA GLU A 392 -8.35 4.65 -21.51
C GLU A 392 -9.70 4.55 -20.76
N PRO A 393 -9.72 4.64 -19.43
CA PRO A 393 -10.96 4.47 -18.67
C PRO A 393 -12.02 5.50 -19.06
N LYS A 394 -13.31 5.13 -18.92
CA LYS A 394 -14.43 6.05 -19.12
C LYS A 394 -14.59 7.03 -17.95
N LEU A 395 -14.27 6.56 -16.73
CA LEU A 395 -14.30 7.34 -15.49
C LEU A 395 -12.95 7.28 -14.78
N LEU A 396 -12.38 8.42 -14.45
CA LEU A 396 -11.18 8.56 -13.65
C LEU A 396 -11.55 9.17 -12.29
N ILE A 397 -11.17 8.51 -11.21
CA ILE A 397 -11.29 9.05 -9.84
C ILE A 397 -9.90 9.48 -9.40
N ALA A 398 -9.69 10.77 -9.15
CA ALA A 398 -8.43 11.33 -8.69
C ALA A 398 -8.58 11.76 -7.22
N ASP A 399 -8.05 10.95 -6.31
CA ASP A 399 -8.13 11.21 -4.87
C ASP A 399 -6.90 11.99 -4.42
N GLU A 400 -7.08 13.29 -4.20
CA GLU A 400 -6.04 14.26 -3.82
C GLU A 400 -4.73 14.13 -4.64
N PRO A 401 -4.77 14.15 -5.98
CA PRO A 401 -3.64 13.79 -6.83
C PRO A 401 -2.49 14.80 -6.80
N THR A 402 -2.63 15.89 -6.08
CA THR A 402 -1.64 16.96 -5.96
C THR A 402 -1.10 17.13 -4.54
N THR A 403 -1.58 16.35 -3.58
CA THR A 403 -1.10 16.38 -2.19
C THR A 403 0.38 15.99 -2.13
N ALA A 404 1.16 16.64 -1.29
CA ALA A 404 2.60 16.49 -1.13
C ALA A 404 3.47 16.96 -2.34
N LEU A 405 2.89 17.72 -3.28
CA LEU A 405 3.63 18.38 -4.35
C LEU A 405 3.77 19.89 -4.04
N ASP A 406 4.82 20.51 -4.55
CA ASP A 406 4.95 21.96 -4.50
C ASP A 406 3.93 22.66 -5.43
N VAL A 407 3.61 23.92 -5.14
CA VAL A 407 2.53 24.67 -5.81
C VAL A 407 2.70 24.72 -7.33
N THR A 408 3.93 24.81 -7.82
CA THR A 408 4.22 24.85 -9.26
C THR A 408 3.90 23.51 -9.93
N VAL A 409 4.34 22.42 -9.32
CA VAL A 409 4.08 21.06 -9.83
C VAL A 409 2.60 20.69 -9.72
N GLN A 410 1.89 21.18 -8.68
CA GLN A 410 0.44 21.01 -8.56
C GLN A 410 -0.30 21.59 -9.77
N ALA A 411 0.02 22.84 -10.14
CA ALA A 411 -0.58 23.50 -11.29
C ALA A 411 -0.29 22.75 -12.59
N GLU A 412 0.93 22.23 -12.77
CA GLU A 412 1.30 21.44 -13.94
C GLU A 412 0.54 20.12 -14.02
N VAL A 413 0.32 19.43 -12.88
CA VAL A 413 -0.45 18.17 -12.83
C VAL A 413 -1.93 18.43 -13.14
N VAL A 414 -2.51 19.51 -12.64
CA VAL A 414 -3.90 19.90 -12.92
C VAL A 414 -4.07 20.21 -14.41
N LYS A 415 -3.14 20.98 -14.99
CA LYS A 415 -3.13 21.29 -16.43
C LYS A 415 -3.01 20.01 -17.26
N LEU A 416 -2.11 19.10 -16.91
CA LEU A 416 -1.92 17.82 -17.57
C LEU A 416 -3.21 16.97 -17.55
N LEU A 417 -3.87 16.87 -16.40
CA LEU A 417 -5.12 16.11 -16.26
C LEU A 417 -6.22 16.69 -17.16
N ASN A 418 -6.31 18.02 -17.27
CA ASN A 418 -7.27 18.66 -18.16
C ASN A 418 -6.96 18.38 -19.65
N GLU A 419 -5.70 18.52 -20.07
CA GLU A 419 -5.25 18.20 -21.44
C GLU A 419 -5.57 16.73 -21.79
N LEU A 420 -5.31 15.80 -20.88
CA LEU A 420 -5.59 14.38 -21.07
C LEU A 420 -7.09 14.08 -21.11
N ARG A 421 -7.90 14.75 -20.28
CA ARG A 421 -9.36 14.63 -20.32
C ARG A 421 -9.93 15.11 -21.65
N GLU A 422 -9.50 16.26 -22.15
CA GLU A 422 -9.93 16.79 -23.45
C GLU A 422 -9.54 15.87 -24.62
N LYS A 423 -8.35 15.28 -24.53
CA LYS A 423 -7.81 14.37 -25.56
C LYS A 423 -8.49 13.00 -25.57
N LEU A 424 -8.77 12.43 -24.39
CA LEU A 424 -9.26 11.05 -24.24
C LEU A 424 -10.77 10.96 -23.96
N GLY A 425 -11.41 12.08 -23.58
CA GLY A 425 -12.86 12.16 -23.39
C GLY A 425 -13.39 11.48 -22.14
N PHE A 426 -12.57 11.16 -21.14
CA PHE A 426 -13.03 10.55 -19.90
C PHE A 426 -13.73 11.56 -18.99
N ALA A 427 -14.66 11.06 -18.18
CA ALA A 427 -15.21 11.83 -17.06
C ALA A 427 -14.31 11.69 -15.83
N MET A 428 -14.31 12.69 -14.95
CA MET A 428 -13.45 12.71 -13.78
C MET A 428 -14.18 13.12 -12.49
N VAL A 429 -13.92 12.38 -11.40
CA VAL A 429 -14.19 12.82 -10.03
C VAL A 429 -12.87 13.27 -9.43
N PHE A 430 -12.72 14.57 -9.22
CA PHE A 430 -11.51 15.17 -8.68
C PHE A 430 -11.72 15.53 -7.21
N VAL A 431 -11.11 14.76 -6.32
CA VAL A 431 -11.17 14.96 -4.87
C VAL A 431 -10.03 15.87 -4.43
N SER A 432 -10.33 16.94 -3.72
CA SER A 432 -9.34 17.85 -3.16
C SER A 432 -9.87 18.58 -1.93
N HIS A 433 -8.97 19.12 -1.13
CA HIS A 433 -9.28 20.12 -0.10
C HIS A 433 -9.00 21.56 -0.58
N ASP A 434 -8.40 21.73 -1.77
CA ASP A 434 -8.05 23.02 -2.35
C ASP A 434 -9.09 23.42 -3.41
N LEU A 435 -9.95 24.37 -3.03
CA LEU A 435 -10.98 24.92 -3.90
C LEU A 435 -10.42 25.65 -5.13
N ALA A 436 -9.26 26.30 -5.01
CA ALA A 436 -8.65 27.04 -6.11
C ALA A 436 -8.14 26.13 -7.22
N LEU A 437 -7.62 24.96 -6.89
CA LEU A 437 -7.24 23.94 -7.86
C LEU A 437 -8.47 23.32 -8.52
N VAL A 438 -9.50 23.02 -7.74
CA VAL A 438 -10.75 22.43 -8.26
C VAL A 438 -11.47 23.38 -9.21
N ALA A 439 -11.51 24.67 -8.90
CA ALA A 439 -12.12 25.68 -9.75
C ALA A 439 -11.46 25.84 -11.14
N GLN A 440 -10.22 25.39 -11.29
CA GLN A 440 -9.53 25.42 -12.59
C GLN A 440 -9.89 24.23 -13.50
N LEU A 441 -10.46 23.17 -12.95
CA LEU A 441 -10.61 21.89 -13.63
C LEU A 441 -12.06 21.39 -13.66
N ALA A 442 -12.86 21.69 -12.62
CA ALA A 442 -14.19 21.16 -12.45
C ALA A 442 -15.25 21.96 -13.21
N HIS A 443 -16.25 21.28 -13.75
CA HIS A 443 -17.45 21.89 -14.34
C HIS A 443 -18.48 22.21 -13.27
N HIS A 444 -18.58 21.36 -12.24
CA HIS A 444 -19.33 21.65 -11.04
C HIS A 444 -18.60 21.12 -9.80
N ILE A 445 -18.90 21.69 -8.65
CA ILE A 445 -18.30 21.38 -7.37
C ILE A 445 -19.38 20.87 -6.44
N THR A 446 -19.06 19.76 -5.74
CA THR A 446 -19.84 19.19 -4.65
C THR A 446 -19.06 19.38 -3.36
N VAL A 447 -19.60 20.14 -2.43
CA VAL A 447 -18.96 20.43 -1.14
C VAL A 447 -19.46 19.45 -0.09
N MET A 448 -18.52 18.74 0.56
CA MET A 448 -18.79 17.83 1.66
C MET A 448 -18.34 18.42 3.00
N TYR A 449 -19.20 18.28 4.00
CA TYR A 449 -18.91 18.62 5.39
C TYR A 449 -19.51 17.57 6.32
N ALA A 450 -18.75 17.09 7.29
CA ALA A 450 -19.17 16.09 8.29
C ALA A 450 -19.94 14.89 7.70
N GLY A 451 -19.48 14.37 6.57
CA GLY A 451 -20.07 13.20 5.91
C GLY A 451 -21.27 13.48 5.01
N GLN A 452 -21.72 14.72 4.90
CA GLN A 452 -22.89 15.12 4.10
C GLN A 452 -22.49 16.07 2.97
N VAL A 453 -23.28 16.10 1.91
CA VAL A 453 -23.18 17.13 0.86
C VAL A 453 -23.97 18.37 1.33
N VAL A 454 -23.26 19.48 1.46
CA VAL A 454 -23.83 20.75 1.93
C VAL A 454 -24.15 21.71 0.80
N GLU A 455 -23.43 21.61 -0.31
CA GLU A 455 -23.66 22.48 -1.48
C GLU A 455 -23.23 21.77 -2.77
N MET A 456 -23.94 22.02 -3.86
CA MET A 456 -23.55 21.65 -5.22
C MET A 456 -23.82 22.84 -6.15
N ALA A 457 -22.78 23.28 -6.87
CA ALA A 457 -22.86 24.42 -7.77
C ALA A 457 -22.00 24.24 -9.03
N PRO A 458 -22.38 24.80 -10.17
CA PRO A 458 -21.46 24.98 -11.32
C PRO A 458 -20.26 25.84 -10.92
N THR A 459 -19.10 25.58 -11.53
CA THR A 459 -17.86 26.35 -11.27
C THR A 459 -17.84 27.66 -12.01
#